data_4fdb511a77a58c8bc5bf0fb5e1e38692
#
_entry.id   4fdb511a77a58c8bc5bf0fb5e1e38692
#
_cell.length_a   1.000
_cell.length_b   1.000
_cell.length_c   1.000
_cell.angle_alpha   90.00
_cell.angle_beta   90.00
_cell.angle_gamma   90.00
#
_symmetry.space_group_name_H-M   'P 1'
#
loop_
_entity.id
_entity.type
_entity.pdbx_description
1 polymer ?
#
loop_
_entity_poly.entity_id
_entity_poly.type
_entity_poly.pdbx_seq_one_letter_code
_entity_poly.pdbx_strand_id
1 'polypeptide(L)'
;MALSLTGDEFELIRDAFFILDEDGDKLITKDELANYFSDLSEDMVNFYLRLLDMDGNGSIRFVEFLEMYAYFTLEKPPNEAQMKQLFIALDKDCTGFISEPEVRMFCKLFHTLDDDEVESKIEDLISRLDTNGDGKIDYTEFAENYCKLENSKFFD
;
A
#
# COMPACT_ATOMS: atom_id res chain seq x y z
N MET A 1 10.36 -15.83 -2.63
CA MET A 1 10.00 -16.60 -1.43
C MET A 1 8.54 -17.01 -1.56
N ALA A 2 8.25 -18.30 -1.50
CA ALA A 2 6.86 -18.76 -1.63
C ALA A 2 6.06 -18.34 -0.40
N LEU A 3 4.85 -17.78 -0.63
CA LEU A 3 3.91 -17.48 0.43
C LEU A 3 3.45 -18.81 1.07
N SER A 4 3.70 -18.97 2.36
CA SER A 4 3.20 -20.12 3.10
C SER A 4 1.77 -19.85 3.55
N LEU A 5 0.82 -20.08 2.63
CA LEU A 5 -0.60 -19.92 2.89
C LEU A 5 -1.25 -21.27 3.22
N THR A 6 -2.18 -21.28 4.14
CA THR A 6 -3.07 -22.41 4.33
C THR A 6 -4.08 -22.49 3.19
N GLY A 7 -4.75 -23.63 3.01
CA GLY A 7 -5.80 -23.78 2.01
C GLY A 7 -6.94 -22.79 2.20
N ASP A 8 -7.34 -22.56 3.44
CA ASP A 8 -8.44 -21.63 3.78
C ASP A 8 -8.06 -20.17 3.48
N GLU A 9 -6.84 -19.77 3.79
CA GLU A 9 -6.31 -18.44 3.47
C GLU A 9 -6.26 -18.21 1.95
N PHE A 10 -5.82 -19.20 1.20
CA PHE A 10 -5.80 -19.12 -0.26
C PHE A 10 -7.22 -18.96 -0.84
N GLU A 11 -8.18 -19.74 -0.36
CA GLU A 11 -9.58 -19.64 -0.82
C GLU A 11 -10.18 -18.27 -0.52
N LEU A 12 -9.89 -17.71 0.66
CA LEU A 12 -10.36 -16.37 1.03
C LEU A 12 -9.84 -15.31 0.06
N ILE A 13 -8.56 -15.36 -0.27
CA ILE A 13 -7.92 -14.40 -1.20
C ILE A 13 -8.46 -14.60 -2.62
N ARG A 14 -8.62 -15.84 -3.06
CA ARG A 14 -9.19 -16.18 -4.35
C ARG A 14 -10.62 -15.64 -4.50
N ASP A 15 -11.45 -15.84 -3.49
CA ASP A 15 -12.84 -15.37 -3.51
C ASP A 15 -12.91 -13.84 -3.53
N ALA A 16 -12.04 -13.15 -2.78
CA ALA A 16 -11.93 -11.70 -2.83
C ALA A 16 -11.54 -11.21 -4.24
N PHE A 17 -10.60 -11.87 -4.89
CA PHE A 17 -10.20 -11.55 -6.26
C PHE A 17 -11.37 -11.67 -7.24
N PHE A 18 -12.12 -12.77 -7.19
CA PHE A 18 -13.25 -12.99 -8.07
C PHE A 18 -14.40 -12.01 -7.85
N ILE A 19 -14.56 -11.49 -6.65
CA ILE A 19 -15.55 -10.44 -6.37
C ILE A 19 -15.16 -9.13 -7.07
N LEU A 20 -13.87 -8.81 -7.09
CA LEU A 20 -13.34 -7.60 -7.71
C LEU A 20 -13.26 -7.69 -9.25
N ASP A 21 -12.90 -8.87 -9.76
CA ASP A 21 -12.86 -9.19 -11.19
C ASP A 21 -14.30 -9.39 -11.70
N GLU A 22 -14.98 -8.29 -12.03
CA GLU A 22 -16.39 -8.27 -12.35
C GLU A 22 -16.69 -8.96 -13.68
N ASP A 23 -15.84 -8.78 -14.69
CA ASP A 23 -16.03 -9.36 -16.03
C ASP A 23 -15.42 -10.75 -16.20
N GLY A 24 -14.67 -11.23 -15.23
CA GLY A 24 -14.09 -12.58 -15.24
C GLY A 24 -12.91 -12.76 -16.19
N ASP A 25 -12.25 -11.69 -16.59
CA ASP A 25 -11.10 -11.73 -17.49
C ASP A 25 -9.79 -12.09 -16.79
N LYS A 26 -9.81 -12.27 -15.47
CA LYS A 26 -8.70 -12.59 -14.58
C LYS A 26 -7.72 -11.43 -14.32
N LEU A 27 -8.18 -10.23 -14.57
CA LEU A 27 -7.48 -9.00 -14.26
C LEU A 27 -8.42 -8.11 -13.42
N ILE A 28 -7.87 -7.37 -12.50
CA ILE A 28 -8.62 -6.32 -11.81
C ILE A 28 -8.16 -4.99 -12.39
N THR A 29 -9.06 -4.27 -13.01
CA THR A 29 -8.81 -2.95 -13.61
C THR A 29 -9.10 -1.83 -12.61
N LYS A 30 -8.63 -0.62 -12.94
CA LYS A 30 -8.97 0.59 -12.17
C LYS A 30 -10.49 0.78 -12.07
N ASP A 31 -11.21 0.55 -13.17
CA ASP A 31 -12.67 0.73 -13.23
C ASP A 31 -13.38 -0.25 -12.31
N GLU A 32 -12.96 -1.51 -12.27
CA GLU A 32 -13.50 -2.52 -11.36
C GLU A 32 -13.25 -2.17 -9.90
N LEU A 33 -12.02 -1.71 -9.56
CA LEU A 33 -11.73 -1.20 -8.21
C LEU A 33 -12.64 -0.03 -7.85
N ALA A 34 -12.79 0.93 -8.75
CA ALA A 34 -13.62 2.11 -8.52
C ALA A 34 -15.11 1.75 -8.39
N ASN A 35 -15.59 0.79 -9.17
CA ASN A 35 -16.98 0.31 -9.11
C ASN A 35 -17.26 -0.41 -7.78
N TYR A 36 -16.37 -1.29 -7.38
CA TYR A 36 -16.54 -2.04 -6.13
C TYR A 36 -16.41 -1.14 -4.90
N PHE A 37 -15.42 -0.28 -4.89
CA PHE A 37 -15.17 0.67 -3.80
C PHE A 37 -15.71 2.06 -4.16
N SER A 38 -17.01 2.15 -4.41
CA SER A 38 -17.67 3.40 -4.84
C SER A 38 -17.52 4.56 -3.85
N ASP A 39 -17.24 4.26 -2.58
CA ASP A 39 -17.05 5.25 -1.54
C ASP A 39 -15.62 5.81 -1.47
N LEU A 40 -14.69 5.21 -2.20
CA LEU A 40 -13.30 5.66 -2.22
C LEU A 40 -13.11 6.82 -3.21
N SER A 41 -12.24 7.75 -2.84
CA SER A 41 -11.81 8.80 -3.76
C SER A 41 -10.96 8.22 -4.90
N GLU A 42 -10.87 8.96 -5.99
CA GLU A 42 -10.01 8.57 -7.12
C GLU A 42 -8.54 8.39 -6.68
N ASP A 43 -8.05 9.24 -5.79
CA ASP A 43 -6.69 9.13 -5.25
C ASP A 43 -6.47 7.82 -4.48
N MET A 44 -7.47 7.37 -3.72
CA MET A 44 -7.45 6.09 -3.04
C MET A 44 -7.41 4.92 -4.01
N VAL A 45 -8.25 4.94 -5.03
CA VAL A 45 -8.27 3.91 -6.07
C VAL A 45 -6.93 3.83 -6.79
N ASN A 46 -6.36 4.97 -7.16
CA ASN A 46 -5.04 5.04 -7.78
C ASN A 46 -3.93 4.52 -6.85
N PHE A 47 -4.01 4.81 -5.57
CA PHE A 47 -3.06 4.31 -4.58
C PHE A 47 -3.12 2.78 -4.50
N TYR A 48 -4.31 2.20 -4.36
CA TYR A 48 -4.47 0.74 -4.32
C TYR A 48 -4.03 0.06 -5.60
N LEU A 49 -4.34 0.66 -6.76
CA LEU A 49 -3.89 0.13 -8.04
C LEU A 49 -2.36 0.09 -8.09
N ARG A 50 -1.69 1.18 -7.74
CA ARG A 50 -0.22 1.24 -7.71
C ARG A 50 0.39 0.28 -6.70
N LEU A 51 -0.27 0.11 -5.55
CA LEU A 51 0.18 -0.80 -4.49
C LEU A 51 0.12 -2.26 -4.93
N LEU A 52 -0.91 -2.65 -5.66
CA LEU A 52 -1.16 -4.03 -6.05
C LEU A 52 -0.57 -4.38 -7.42
N ASP A 53 -0.46 -3.43 -8.33
CA ASP A 53 0.09 -3.61 -9.67
C ASP A 53 1.63 -3.61 -9.63
N MET A 54 2.22 -4.76 -9.39
CA MET A 54 3.67 -4.89 -9.19
C MET A 54 4.48 -4.76 -10.49
N ASP A 55 3.89 -5.10 -11.63
CA ASP A 55 4.57 -5.00 -12.92
C ASP A 55 4.31 -3.69 -13.68
N GLY A 56 3.41 -2.85 -13.17
CA GLY A 56 3.15 -1.53 -13.74
C GLY A 56 2.35 -1.55 -15.04
N ASN A 57 1.58 -2.63 -15.31
CA ASN A 57 0.81 -2.76 -16.56
C ASN A 57 -0.56 -2.10 -16.54
N GLY A 58 -1.00 -1.53 -15.41
CA GLY A 58 -2.27 -0.84 -15.25
C GLY A 58 -3.43 -1.73 -14.83
N SER A 59 -3.17 -3.02 -14.57
CA SER A 59 -4.16 -3.97 -14.05
C SER A 59 -3.50 -4.90 -13.05
N ILE A 60 -4.31 -5.55 -12.21
CA ILE A 60 -3.83 -6.41 -11.13
C ILE A 60 -4.13 -7.86 -11.50
N ARG A 61 -3.07 -8.67 -11.62
CA ARG A 61 -3.20 -10.12 -11.80
C ARG A 61 -3.41 -10.81 -10.46
N PHE A 62 -3.92 -12.04 -10.51
CA PHE A 62 -4.14 -12.84 -9.29
C PHE A 62 -2.87 -13.00 -8.45
N VAL A 63 -1.72 -13.23 -9.07
CA VAL A 63 -0.44 -13.40 -8.35
C VAL A 63 -0.05 -12.13 -7.58
N GLU A 64 -0.21 -10.98 -8.20
CA GLU A 64 0.05 -9.68 -7.58
C GLU A 64 -0.91 -9.42 -6.41
N PHE A 65 -2.19 -9.67 -6.65
CA PHE A 65 -3.21 -9.55 -5.62
C PHE A 65 -2.94 -10.49 -4.43
N LEU A 66 -2.56 -11.73 -4.73
CA LEU A 66 -2.25 -12.76 -3.72
C LEU A 66 -1.13 -12.30 -2.78
N GLU A 67 -0.03 -11.80 -3.34
CA GLU A 67 1.13 -11.38 -2.55
C GLU A 67 0.82 -10.20 -1.64
N MET A 68 0.20 -9.17 -2.17
CA MET A 68 -0.06 -7.95 -1.41
C MET A 68 -1.24 -8.10 -0.45
N TYR A 69 -2.31 -8.77 -0.88
CA TYR A 69 -3.47 -9.01 -0.03
C TYR A 69 -3.11 -9.92 1.18
N ALA A 70 -2.30 -10.93 0.94
CA ALA A 70 -1.81 -11.80 2.00
C ALA A 70 -1.01 -11.01 3.05
N TYR A 71 -0.16 -10.09 2.60
CA TYR A 71 0.58 -9.22 3.50
C TYR A 71 -0.34 -8.41 4.42
N PHE A 72 -1.33 -7.72 3.84
CA PHE A 72 -2.24 -6.87 4.61
C PHE A 72 -3.22 -7.64 5.51
N THR A 73 -3.71 -8.79 5.03
CA THR A 73 -4.76 -9.54 5.73
C THR A 73 -4.22 -10.47 6.79
N LEU A 74 -3.05 -11.06 6.56
CA LEU A 74 -2.47 -12.09 7.42
C LEU A 74 -1.41 -11.54 8.39
N GLU A 75 -1.24 -10.24 8.43
CA GLU A 75 -0.30 -9.54 9.33
C GLU A 75 1.13 -10.11 9.29
N LYS A 76 1.56 -10.57 8.10
CA LYS A 76 2.91 -11.09 7.91
C LYS A 76 3.88 -9.95 7.61
N PRO A 77 5.15 -10.02 8.07
CA PRO A 77 6.12 -8.99 7.73
C PRO A 77 6.35 -8.95 6.21
N PRO A 78 6.50 -7.74 5.64
CA PRO A 78 6.68 -7.59 4.20
C PRO A 78 8.01 -8.18 3.74
N ASN A 79 8.00 -8.84 2.58
CA ASN A 79 9.22 -9.21 1.90
C ASN A 79 9.79 -8.01 1.13
N GLU A 80 10.97 -8.16 0.52
CA GLU A 80 11.63 -7.07 -0.21
C GLU A 80 10.77 -6.53 -1.37
N ALA A 81 10.11 -7.40 -2.12
CA ALA A 81 9.25 -6.99 -3.23
C ALA A 81 8.04 -6.20 -2.75
N GLN A 82 7.41 -6.62 -1.66
CA GLN A 82 6.30 -5.91 -1.03
C GLN A 82 6.73 -4.57 -0.47
N MET A 83 7.91 -4.49 0.13
CA MET A 83 8.48 -3.24 0.64
C MET A 83 8.72 -2.22 -0.47
N LYS A 84 9.29 -2.68 -1.60
CA LYS A 84 9.47 -1.84 -2.79
C LYS A 84 8.14 -1.34 -3.33
N GLN A 85 7.14 -2.19 -3.36
CA GLN A 85 5.82 -1.84 -3.87
C GLN A 85 5.14 -0.79 -2.97
N LEU A 86 5.25 -0.92 -1.66
CA LEU A 86 4.78 0.09 -0.72
C LEU A 86 5.44 1.45 -0.98
N PHE A 87 6.76 1.44 -1.17
CA PHE A 87 7.51 2.67 -1.47
C PHE A 87 7.05 3.30 -2.79
N ILE A 88 6.91 2.50 -3.85
CA ILE A 88 6.45 2.98 -5.16
C ILE A 88 5.04 3.56 -5.07
N ALA A 89 4.15 2.94 -4.30
CA ALA A 89 2.79 3.44 -4.11
C ALA A 89 2.76 4.79 -3.37
N LEU A 90 3.64 4.98 -2.41
CA LEU A 90 3.75 6.24 -1.66
C LEU A 90 4.46 7.34 -2.45
N ASP A 91 5.47 6.99 -3.24
CA ASP A 91 6.19 7.92 -4.12
C ASP A 91 5.38 8.22 -5.38
N LYS A 92 4.34 9.06 -5.24
CA LYS A 92 3.37 9.37 -6.29
C LYS A 92 3.99 10.05 -7.51
N ASP A 93 4.95 10.94 -7.30
CA ASP A 93 5.61 11.71 -8.36
C ASP A 93 6.83 11.00 -8.96
N CYS A 94 7.15 9.80 -8.50
CA CYS A 94 8.25 8.98 -9.01
C CYS A 94 9.63 9.68 -8.94
N THR A 95 9.87 10.45 -7.88
CA THR A 95 11.14 11.13 -7.66
C THR A 95 12.23 10.23 -7.08
N GLY A 96 11.86 9.04 -6.60
CA GLY A 96 12.75 8.16 -5.84
C GLY A 96 12.79 8.46 -4.34
N PHE A 97 11.99 9.41 -3.90
CA PHE A 97 11.88 9.82 -2.50
C PHE A 97 10.42 9.99 -2.12
N ILE A 98 10.08 9.66 -0.88
CA ILE A 98 8.77 10.02 -0.31
C ILE A 98 8.94 11.40 0.35
N SER A 99 8.20 12.37 -0.15
CA SER A 99 8.20 13.74 0.36
C SER A 99 7.14 13.95 1.44
N GLU A 100 7.23 15.06 2.18
CA GLU A 100 6.21 15.44 3.16
C GLU A 100 4.79 15.53 2.55
N PRO A 101 4.58 16.17 1.36
CA PRO A 101 3.26 16.18 0.74
C PRO A 101 2.68 14.79 0.45
N GLU A 102 3.51 13.82 0.10
CA GLU A 102 3.09 12.43 -0.13
C GLU A 102 2.73 11.72 1.16
N VAL A 103 3.50 11.92 2.24
CA VAL A 103 3.15 11.42 3.57
C VAL A 103 1.85 12.04 4.05
N ARG A 104 1.66 13.34 3.82
CA ARG A 104 0.44 14.08 4.16
C ARG A 104 -0.77 13.51 3.42
N MET A 105 -0.66 13.30 2.12
CA MET A 105 -1.70 12.70 1.30
C MET A 105 -2.09 11.31 1.84
N PHE A 106 -1.09 10.48 2.12
CA PHE A 106 -1.31 9.16 2.69
C PHE A 106 -2.07 9.22 4.02
N CYS A 107 -1.65 10.07 4.94
CA CYS A 107 -2.32 10.22 6.23
C CYS A 107 -3.77 10.68 6.08
N LYS A 108 -4.04 11.60 5.17
CA LYS A 108 -5.42 12.08 4.90
C LYS A 108 -6.31 11.02 4.26
N LEU A 109 -5.75 10.15 3.42
CA LEU A 109 -6.51 9.10 2.75
C LEU A 109 -6.92 7.97 3.70
N PHE A 110 -6.05 7.60 4.64
CA PHE A 110 -6.24 6.41 5.49
C PHE A 110 -6.72 6.73 6.90
N HIS A 111 -6.72 7.99 7.30
CA HIS A 111 -7.10 8.37 8.66
C HIS A 111 -8.15 9.48 8.63
N THR A 112 -9.23 9.28 9.39
CA THR A 112 -10.23 10.31 9.63
C THR A 112 -9.79 11.21 10.80
N LEU A 113 -8.61 11.82 10.62
CA LEU A 113 -8.00 12.68 11.63
C LEU A 113 -8.34 14.14 11.34
N ASP A 114 -8.39 14.96 12.37
CA ASP A 114 -8.43 16.42 12.15
C ASP A 114 -7.05 16.94 11.68
N ASP A 115 -6.99 18.20 11.25
CA ASP A 115 -5.76 18.77 10.70
C ASP A 115 -4.59 18.77 11.71
N ASP A 116 -4.85 19.00 12.99
CA ASP A 116 -3.81 18.99 14.03
C ASP A 116 -3.28 17.57 14.29
N GLU A 117 -4.16 16.58 14.32
CA GLU A 117 -3.79 15.17 14.45
C GLU A 117 -2.98 14.68 13.26
N VAL A 118 -3.34 15.10 12.04
CA VAL A 118 -2.60 14.78 10.81
C VAL A 118 -1.19 15.36 10.88
N GLU A 119 -1.03 16.63 11.27
CA GLU A 119 0.29 17.26 11.39
C GLU A 119 1.18 16.52 12.39
N SER A 120 0.66 16.19 13.56
CA SER A 120 1.40 15.44 14.58
C SER A 120 1.85 14.07 14.06
N LYS A 121 0.98 13.38 13.35
CA LYS A 121 1.31 12.06 12.78
C LYS A 121 2.36 12.15 11.67
N ILE A 122 2.28 13.17 10.82
CA ILE A 122 3.27 13.42 9.76
C ILE A 122 4.65 13.68 10.38
N GLU A 123 4.73 14.56 11.37
CA GLU A 123 5.99 14.87 12.07
C GLU A 123 6.60 13.60 12.70
N ASP A 124 5.78 12.78 13.35
CA ASP A 124 6.21 11.52 13.95
C ASP A 124 6.75 10.54 12.90
N LEU A 125 6.01 10.34 11.82
CA LEU A 125 6.42 9.43 10.74
C LEU A 125 7.71 9.88 10.07
N ILE A 126 7.81 11.17 9.72
CA ILE A 126 9.02 11.71 9.10
C ILE A 126 10.22 11.58 10.05
N SER A 127 10.07 11.93 11.32
CA SER A 127 11.15 11.84 12.29
C SER A 127 11.68 10.43 12.50
N ARG A 128 10.81 9.43 12.34
CA ARG A 128 11.20 8.01 12.47
C ARG A 128 11.82 7.44 11.20
N LEU A 129 11.38 7.91 10.03
CA LEU A 129 11.82 7.37 8.74
C LEU A 129 13.01 8.14 8.16
N ASP A 130 13.03 9.46 8.26
CA ASP A 130 14.10 10.32 7.76
C ASP A 130 15.28 10.31 8.74
N THR A 131 16.21 9.38 8.56
CA THR A 131 17.34 9.21 9.46
C THR A 131 18.50 10.16 9.18
N ASN A 132 18.62 10.66 7.94
CA ASN A 132 19.68 11.58 7.56
C ASN A 132 19.29 13.06 7.69
N GLY A 133 18.01 13.36 7.95
CA GLY A 133 17.52 14.71 8.21
C GLY A 133 17.44 15.60 6.98
N ASP A 134 17.34 15.04 5.75
CA ASP A 134 17.25 15.80 4.51
C ASP A 134 15.83 16.24 4.14
N GLY A 135 14.83 15.87 4.92
CA GLY A 135 13.43 16.18 4.70
C GLY A 135 12.74 15.28 3.69
N LYS A 136 13.38 14.22 3.26
CA LYS A 136 12.87 13.22 2.32
C LYS A 136 13.15 11.82 2.85
N ILE A 137 12.38 10.85 2.38
CA ILE A 137 12.57 9.45 2.75
C ILE A 137 12.97 8.68 1.50
N ASP A 138 14.22 8.21 1.43
CA ASP A 138 14.65 7.34 0.36
C ASP A 138 14.26 5.88 0.63
N TYR A 139 14.45 5.00 -0.37
CA TYR A 139 14.07 3.59 -0.22
C TYR A 139 14.83 2.90 0.92
N THR A 140 16.11 3.20 1.10
CA THR A 140 16.94 2.60 2.16
C THR A 140 16.42 2.98 3.54
N GLU A 141 16.15 4.25 3.77
CA GLU A 141 15.56 4.75 5.01
C GLU A 141 14.20 4.12 5.26
N PHE A 142 13.35 4.04 4.25
CA PHE A 142 12.03 3.43 4.33
C PHE A 142 12.15 1.94 4.70
N ALA A 143 12.95 1.18 3.96
CA ALA A 143 13.09 -0.26 4.18
C ALA A 143 13.70 -0.60 5.54
N GLU A 144 14.68 0.16 5.99
CA GLU A 144 15.34 -0.06 7.29
C GLU A 144 14.46 0.30 8.49
N ASN A 145 13.63 1.31 8.35
CA ASN A 145 12.87 1.87 9.47
C ASN A 145 11.39 1.47 9.47
N TYR A 146 10.83 1.03 8.33
CA TYR A 146 9.42 0.64 8.25
C TYR A 146 9.08 -0.47 9.26
N CYS A 147 9.92 -1.48 9.37
CA CYS A 147 9.70 -2.60 10.30
C CYS A 147 9.75 -2.16 11.78
N LYS A 148 10.40 -1.04 12.08
CA LYS A 148 10.41 -0.46 13.43
C LYS A 148 9.11 0.24 13.79
N LEU A 149 8.24 0.49 12.79
CA LEU A 149 6.91 1.05 12.97
C LEU A 149 5.85 -0.02 13.26
N GLU A 150 6.22 -1.30 13.34
CA GLU A 150 5.31 -2.44 13.48
C GLU A 150 4.34 -2.36 14.66
N ASN A 151 4.65 -1.57 15.67
CA ASN A 151 3.75 -1.35 16.80
C ASN A 151 2.77 -0.19 16.58
N SER A 152 2.95 0.57 15.51
CA SER A 152 1.98 1.57 15.07
C SER A 152 1.56 1.16 13.65
N LYS A 153 0.43 0.47 13.56
CA LYS A 153 -0.10 0.00 12.28
C LYS A 153 -0.22 1.18 11.31
N PHE A 154 0.57 1.13 10.26
CA PHE A 154 0.65 2.20 9.27
C PHE A 154 -0.68 2.39 8.54
N PHE A 155 -1.49 1.32 8.47
CA PHE A 155 -2.77 1.26 7.78
C PHE A 155 -3.99 1.16 8.70
N ASP A 156 -3.84 1.41 9.96
CA ASP A 156 -4.98 1.44 10.90
C ASP A 156 -5.62 2.82 10.99
#